data_71fae0e77c5d8dc454ca9a9907cf3e4a
#
_entry.id   71fae0e77c5d8dc454ca9a9907cf3e4a
#
_cell.length_a   1.000
_cell.length_b   1.000
_cell.length_c   1.000
_cell.angle_alpha   90.00
_cell.angle_beta   90.00
_cell.angle_gamma   90.00
#
_symmetry.space_group_name_H-M   'P 1'
#
loop_
_entity.id
_entity.type
_entity.pdbx_description
1 polymer ?
#
loop_
_entity_poly.entity_id
_entity_poly.type
_entity_poly.pdbx_seq_one_letter_code
_entity_poly.pdbx_strand_id
1 'polypeptide(L)'
;MLDIEPDLSTSLFSHIDFASGAVAAVSGGSDSTALLLLLKHHLDRTAPATKLLAVTIDHGLRPGSAAEAQGVAKLCAARAIPHRILTWSGPKPSTGLPAAAREARYRLLAEAAQTEGIGLILTGHTADDQAETVLMRHARDDGREFAEMAGRGLAGMAPATLYDWREWIVRPLLGTRRSALRDFLRREHVGWADDPTNIDEAFERPRVRAALAGESADYMEGTLMLAGQAAAERRQLGAGAADLIHRFGSQPAIGLVRLDPCLLSAGEERAAVYALRILLATTGGIAFLPDQARSEALFGKLKAGFLCATLSRTVVDSRRAGIFLRREMRGLPAAAAVIDDTPWDGRRHITLNDSSGALLIAPFGAGAAKRLAPGEEKTPPSLMRAALAAEPALWQAGDCLGLPGESRALKAVEARPVVAPFARFLPSFDLAPARAVAGLIGAAPVPSLPFSGHSAG
;
A
#
# COMPACT_ATOMS: atom_id res chain seq x y z
N MET A 1 8.38 11.02 43.12
CA MET A 1 8.61 11.53 41.76
C MET A 1 9.22 10.38 41.00
N LEU A 2 8.36 9.49 40.47
CA LEU A 2 8.81 8.37 39.62
C LEU A 2 9.00 8.96 38.23
N ASP A 3 10.24 9.07 37.82
CA ASP A 3 10.62 9.41 36.48
C ASP A 3 9.85 8.50 35.54
N ILE A 4 9.02 9.08 34.69
CA ILE A 4 8.50 8.41 33.52
C ILE A 4 9.75 8.01 32.78
N GLU A 5 9.95 6.71 32.66
CA GLU A 5 11.15 6.19 32.08
C GLU A 5 11.45 6.95 30.80
N PRO A 6 12.59 7.68 30.77
CA PRO A 6 13.08 8.27 29.52
C PRO A 6 13.16 7.25 28.40
N ASP A 7 13.01 6.01 28.77
CA ASP A 7 13.14 4.78 28.03
C ASP A 7 11.99 4.51 27.05
N LEU A 8 10.71 4.76 27.43
CA LEU A 8 9.58 4.43 26.56
C LEU A 8 9.59 5.26 25.26
N SER A 9 9.74 6.57 25.36
CA SER A 9 9.77 7.41 24.15
C SER A 9 11.02 7.15 23.31
N THR A 10 12.16 6.85 23.95
CA THR A 10 13.40 6.50 23.28
C THR A 10 13.26 5.16 22.58
N SER A 11 12.74 4.12 23.24
CA SER A 11 12.55 2.80 22.62
C SER A 11 11.58 2.80 21.45
N LEU A 12 10.53 3.65 21.50
CA LEU A 12 9.51 3.73 20.45
C LEU A 12 10.00 4.40 19.17
N PHE A 13 10.92 5.37 19.27
CA PHE A 13 11.26 6.26 18.15
C PHE A 13 12.73 6.22 17.73
N SER A 14 13.65 5.67 18.54
CA SER A 14 15.11 5.72 18.29
C SER A 14 15.52 5.06 16.96
N HIS A 15 14.71 4.16 16.43
CA HIS A 15 14.96 3.47 15.18
C HIS A 15 14.27 4.12 13.97
N ILE A 16 13.57 5.24 14.17
CA ILE A 16 12.88 5.98 13.09
C ILE A 16 13.78 7.10 12.60
N ASP A 17 13.89 7.25 11.28
CA ASP A 17 14.60 8.35 10.65
C ASP A 17 13.64 9.53 10.46
N PHE A 18 13.93 10.65 11.16
CA PHE A 18 13.16 11.87 11.10
C PHE A 18 13.79 12.97 10.22
N ALA A 19 14.76 12.65 9.38
CA ALA A 19 15.48 13.64 8.57
C ALA A 19 14.56 14.50 7.69
N SER A 20 13.45 13.95 7.19
CA SER A 20 12.45 14.71 6.42
C SER A 20 11.38 15.39 7.27
N GLY A 21 11.46 15.30 8.60
CA GLY A 21 10.38 15.73 9.50
C GLY A 21 9.34 14.63 9.74
N ALA A 22 8.26 14.96 10.46
CA ALA A 22 7.18 14.03 10.79
C ALA A 22 5.80 14.71 10.80
N VAL A 23 4.82 14.06 10.19
CA VAL A 23 3.39 14.35 10.38
C VAL A 23 2.83 13.39 11.43
N ALA A 24 2.26 13.90 12.51
CA ALA A 24 1.51 13.11 13.48
C ALA A 24 0.01 13.20 13.18
N ALA A 25 -0.63 12.08 12.88
CA ALA A 25 -2.08 11.99 12.68
C ALA A 25 -2.78 11.96 14.04
N VAL A 26 -3.52 13.01 14.39
CA VAL A 26 -4.14 13.17 15.71
C VAL A 26 -5.66 13.32 15.58
N SER A 27 -6.40 12.36 16.15
CA SER A 27 -7.88 12.39 16.14
C SER A 27 -8.50 12.99 17.41
N GLY A 28 -7.69 13.26 18.44
CA GLY A 28 -8.16 13.64 19.77
C GLY A 28 -8.40 12.46 20.72
N GLY A 29 -8.44 11.22 20.23
CA GLY A 29 -8.52 10.03 21.07
C GLY A 29 -7.21 9.74 21.82
N SER A 30 -7.28 8.91 22.88
CA SER A 30 -6.15 8.62 23.78
C SER A 30 -4.86 8.24 23.04
N ASP A 31 -4.98 7.31 22.09
CA ASP A 31 -3.82 6.69 21.44
C ASP A 31 -3.06 7.68 20.55
N SER A 32 -3.80 8.47 19.76
CA SER A 32 -3.20 9.49 18.88
C SER A 32 -2.66 10.71 19.65
N THR A 33 -3.31 11.07 20.76
CA THR A 33 -2.85 12.14 21.64
C THR A 33 -1.57 11.73 22.37
N ALA A 34 -1.50 10.51 22.87
CA ALA A 34 -0.29 9.96 23.50
C ALA A 34 0.86 9.87 22.47
N LEU A 35 0.58 9.39 21.24
CA LEU A 35 1.57 9.37 20.15
C LEU A 35 2.20 10.77 19.95
N LEU A 36 1.36 11.81 19.83
CA LEU A 36 1.82 13.18 19.61
C LEU A 36 2.75 13.66 20.70
N LEU A 37 2.36 13.46 21.96
CA LEU A 37 3.14 13.94 23.11
C LEU A 37 4.44 13.16 23.29
N LEU A 38 4.41 11.84 23.16
CA LEU A 38 5.61 10.99 23.20
C LEU A 38 6.59 11.35 22.08
N LEU A 39 6.07 11.59 20.88
CA LEU A 39 6.90 12.04 19.74
C LEU A 39 7.51 13.42 20.00
N LYS A 40 6.72 14.38 20.48
CA LYS A 40 7.22 15.72 20.84
C LYS A 40 8.33 15.63 21.88
N HIS A 41 8.13 14.88 22.97
CA HIS A 41 9.14 14.66 24.00
C HIS A 41 10.42 14.01 23.44
N HIS A 42 10.28 13.04 22.53
CA HIS A 42 11.43 12.41 21.87
C HIS A 42 12.21 13.42 21.03
N LEU A 43 11.52 14.15 20.14
CA LEU A 43 12.17 15.11 19.23
C LEU A 43 12.82 16.27 19.98
N ASP A 44 12.18 16.81 21.01
CA ASP A 44 12.76 17.89 21.82
C ASP A 44 14.09 17.50 22.46
N ARG A 45 14.26 16.22 22.80
CA ARG A 45 15.48 15.69 23.43
C ARG A 45 16.56 15.29 22.44
N THR A 46 16.17 14.70 21.30
CA THR A 46 17.11 14.04 20.39
C THR A 46 17.36 14.80 19.09
N ALA A 47 16.34 15.53 18.61
CA ALA A 47 16.37 16.23 17.34
C ALA A 47 15.45 17.46 17.33
N PRO A 48 15.72 18.50 18.17
CA PRO A 48 14.81 19.63 18.37
C PRO A 48 14.56 20.47 17.11
N ALA A 49 15.43 20.39 16.12
CA ALA A 49 15.26 21.07 14.82
C ALA A 49 14.34 20.30 13.84
N THR A 50 13.92 19.10 14.18
CA THR A 50 13.06 18.30 13.32
C THR A 50 11.68 18.95 13.17
N LYS A 51 11.23 19.09 11.94
CA LYS A 51 9.90 19.60 11.62
C LYS A 51 8.82 18.61 12.07
N LEU A 52 7.98 19.01 13.03
CA LEU A 52 6.82 18.26 13.49
C LEU A 52 5.55 19.01 13.12
N LEU A 53 4.62 18.33 12.42
CA LEU A 53 3.28 18.84 12.13
C LEU A 53 2.24 17.87 12.68
N ALA A 54 1.35 18.33 13.55
CA ALA A 54 0.16 17.60 13.93
C ALA A 54 -0.96 17.86 12.91
N VAL A 55 -1.66 16.80 12.47
CA VAL A 55 -2.77 16.91 11.51
C VAL A 55 -4.00 16.19 12.06
N THR A 56 -5.11 16.89 12.14
CA THR A 56 -6.43 16.34 12.48
C THR A 56 -7.31 16.30 11.24
N ILE A 57 -7.90 15.15 10.95
CA ILE A 57 -8.87 15.02 9.86
C ILE A 57 -10.28 15.09 10.45
N ASP A 58 -11.00 16.14 10.11
CA ASP A 58 -12.43 16.23 10.40
C ASP A 58 -13.22 15.59 9.26
N HIS A 59 -13.78 14.42 9.54
CA HIS A 59 -14.62 13.72 8.55
C HIS A 59 -15.99 14.34 8.35
N GLY A 60 -16.46 15.23 9.24
CA GLY A 60 -17.77 15.84 9.19
C GLY A 60 -18.91 14.82 9.20
N LEU A 61 -18.72 13.66 9.86
CA LEU A 61 -19.68 12.55 9.89
C LEU A 61 -20.62 12.62 11.10
N ARG A 62 -20.30 13.41 12.12
CA ARG A 62 -21.10 13.54 13.34
C ARG A 62 -21.05 14.95 13.92
N PRO A 63 -22.10 15.36 14.64
CA PRO A 63 -22.05 16.56 15.46
C PRO A 63 -20.92 16.42 16.50
N GLY A 64 -20.12 17.45 16.70
CA GLY A 64 -19.04 17.45 17.68
C GLY A 64 -17.65 17.13 17.13
N SER A 65 -17.49 16.54 15.93
CA SER A 65 -16.18 16.25 15.34
C SER A 65 -15.32 17.52 15.20
N ALA A 66 -15.94 18.63 14.80
CA ALA A 66 -15.26 19.93 14.72
C ALA A 66 -14.78 20.43 16.11
N ALA A 67 -15.59 20.23 17.17
CA ALA A 67 -15.20 20.63 18.52
C ALA A 67 -14.02 19.80 19.05
N GLU A 68 -13.97 18.51 18.74
CA GLU A 68 -12.85 17.63 19.07
C GLU A 68 -11.58 18.07 18.35
N ALA A 69 -11.68 18.39 17.04
CA ALA A 69 -10.57 18.93 16.27
C ALA A 69 -10.03 20.24 16.86
N GLN A 70 -10.92 21.13 17.34
CA GLN A 70 -10.56 22.35 18.04
C GLN A 70 -9.90 22.07 19.42
N GLY A 71 -10.33 21.01 20.11
CA GLY A 71 -9.68 20.53 21.33
C GLY A 71 -8.21 20.15 21.08
N VAL A 72 -7.94 19.42 20.00
CA VAL A 72 -6.57 19.10 19.57
C VAL A 72 -5.78 20.36 19.21
N ALA A 73 -6.40 21.33 18.52
CA ALA A 73 -5.75 22.59 18.18
C ALA A 73 -5.29 23.35 19.42
N LYS A 74 -6.14 23.43 20.47
CA LYS A 74 -5.80 24.04 21.76
C LYS A 74 -4.64 23.31 22.46
N LEU A 75 -4.66 21.97 22.46
CA LEU A 75 -3.59 21.14 23.01
C LEU A 75 -2.25 21.40 22.30
N CYS A 76 -2.27 21.46 20.97
CA CYS A 76 -1.08 21.73 20.16
C CYS A 76 -0.54 23.14 20.41
N ALA A 77 -1.42 24.15 20.44
CA ALA A 77 -1.03 25.55 20.73
C ALA A 77 -0.38 25.68 22.10
N ALA A 78 -0.91 25.03 23.14
CA ALA A 78 -0.35 25.04 24.49
C ALA A 78 1.07 24.41 24.59
N ARG A 79 1.46 23.63 23.56
CA ARG A 79 2.75 22.91 23.49
C ARG A 79 3.64 23.38 22.34
N ALA A 80 3.31 24.48 21.70
CA ALA A 80 4.03 25.05 20.56
C ALA A 80 4.23 24.02 19.42
N ILE A 81 3.21 23.17 19.17
CA ILE A 81 3.20 22.20 18.07
C ILE A 81 2.40 22.80 16.91
N PRO A 82 2.98 22.97 15.72
CA PRO A 82 2.24 23.33 14.51
C PRO A 82 1.10 22.33 14.26
N HIS A 83 -0.10 22.83 13.98
CA HIS A 83 -1.28 21.99 13.80
C HIS A 83 -2.14 22.46 12.62
N ARG A 84 -2.69 21.48 11.86
CA ARG A 84 -3.68 21.72 10.81
C ARG A 84 -4.91 20.85 11.01
N ILE A 85 -6.09 21.44 10.80
CA ILE A 85 -7.34 20.69 10.67
C ILE A 85 -7.69 20.65 9.20
N LEU A 86 -7.84 19.44 8.65
CA LEU A 86 -8.26 19.21 7.28
C LEU A 86 -9.63 18.54 7.27
N THR A 87 -10.55 19.09 6.51
CA THR A 87 -11.93 18.57 6.42
C THR A 87 -12.12 17.70 5.20
N TRP A 88 -12.70 16.52 5.39
CA TRP A 88 -13.16 15.72 4.28
C TRP A 88 -14.40 16.37 3.65
N SER A 89 -14.22 17.12 2.59
CA SER A 89 -15.25 17.81 1.82
C SER A 89 -15.89 16.92 0.76
N GLY A 90 -17.04 17.32 0.25
CA GLY A 90 -17.77 16.65 -0.83
C GLY A 90 -18.75 15.57 -0.36
N PRO A 91 -19.44 14.91 -1.30
CA PRO A 91 -20.45 13.91 -1.00
C PRO A 91 -19.86 12.67 -0.34
N LYS A 92 -20.55 12.14 0.66
CA LYS A 92 -20.17 10.91 1.36
C LYS A 92 -20.92 9.73 0.72
N PRO A 93 -20.26 8.59 0.48
CA PRO A 93 -20.96 7.42 -0.06
C PRO A 93 -21.96 6.85 0.95
N SER A 94 -23.10 6.38 0.47
CA SER A 94 -24.12 5.73 1.30
C SER A 94 -23.73 4.31 1.73
N THR A 95 -22.83 3.66 1.00
CA THR A 95 -22.28 2.32 1.30
C THR A 95 -20.78 2.34 1.37
N GLY A 96 -20.17 1.49 2.21
CA GLY A 96 -18.73 1.44 2.36
C GLY A 96 -18.10 2.68 3.01
N LEU A 97 -18.89 3.47 3.76
CA LEU A 97 -18.46 4.71 4.41
C LEU A 97 -17.16 4.57 5.24
N PRO A 98 -16.96 3.51 6.05
CA PRO A 98 -15.71 3.36 6.80
C PRO A 98 -14.46 3.24 5.90
N ALA A 99 -14.58 2.53 4.77
CA ALA A 99 -13.49 2.40 3.80
C ALA A 99 -13.18 3.74 3.11
N ALA A 100 -14.24 4.46 2.70
CA ALA A 100 -14.10 5.79 2.09
C ALA A 100 -13.53 6.83 3.06
N ALA A 101 -13.95 6.81 4.34
CA ALA A 101 -13.41 7.66 5.39
C ALA A 101 -11.91 7.37 5.64
N ARG A 102 -11.51 6.09 5.64
CA ARG A 102 -10.12 5.69 5.75
C ARG A 102 -9.30 6.18 4.56
N GLU A 103 -9.81 6.05 3.36
CA GLU A 103 -9.17 6.53 2.12
C GLU A 103 -9.00 8.05 2.16
N ALA A 104 -10.06 8.80 2.47
CA ALA A 104 -10.01 10.25 2.61
C ALA A 104 -8.99 10.69 3.66
N ARG A 105 -8.91 9.97 4.80
CA ARG A 105 -7.94 10.26 5.86
C ARG A 105 -6.50 10.16 5.35
N TYR A 106 -6.13 9.07 4.68
CA TYR A 106 -4.75 8.90 4.20
C TYR A 106 -4.42 9.87 3.09
N ARG A 107 -5.35 10.16 2.19
CA ARG A 107 -5.18 11.16 1.14
C ARG A 107 -4.90 12.55 1.72
N LEU A 108 -5.72 13.01 2.67
CA LEU A 108 -5.55 14.33 3.30
C LEU A 108 -4.26 14.42 4.15
N LEU A 109 -3.87 13.32 4.83
CA LEU A 109 -2.60 13.27 5.56
C LEU A 109 -1.40 13.34 4.60
N ALA A 110 -1.47 12.64 3.46
CA ALA A 110 -0.43 12.68 2.44
C ALA A 110 -0.34 14.07 1.79
N GLU A 111 -1.46 14.70 1.45
CA GLU A 111 -1.50 16.08 0.94
C GLU A 111 -0.85 17.06 1.92
N ALA A 112 -1.11 16.94 3.22
CA ALA A 112 -0.46 17.76 4.24
C ALA A 112 1.06 17.51 4.31
N ALA A 113 1.47 16.25 4.25
CA ALA A 113 2.87 15.84 4.29
C ALA A 113 3.64 16.39 3.06
N GLN A 114 3.08 16.21 1.88
CA GLN A 114 3.65 16.70 0.61
C GLN A 114 3.80 18.22 0.60
N THR A 115 2.78 18.96 1.05
CA THR A 115 2.82 20.42 1.14
C THR A 115 3.99 20.91 2.00
N GLU A 116 4.38 20.14 3.00
CA GLU A 116 5.46 20.47 3.93
C GLU A 116 6.81 19.82 3.56
N GLY A 117 6.85 19.01 2.50
CA GLY A 117 8.04 18.25 2.10
C GLY A 117 8.40 17.11 3.08
N ILE A 118 7.41 16.58 3.82
CA ILE A 118 7.59 15.52 4.81
C ILE A 118 7.19 14.18 4.21
N GLY A 119 8.09 13.20 4.21
CA GLY A 119 7.82 11.85 3.70
C GLY A 119 7.32 10.86 4.77
N LEU A 120 7.13 11.29 6.02
CA LEU A 120 6.84 10.43 7.16
C LEU A 120 5.55 10.84 7.88
N ILE A 121 4.61 9.90 8.00
CA ILE A 121 3.33 10.06 8.70
C ILE A 121 3.28 9.03 9.83
N LEU A 122 3.04 9.46 11.07
CA LEU A 122 2.88 8.57 12.22
C LEU A 122 1.41 8.45 12.61
N THR A 123 0.98 7.23 12.96
CA THR A 123 -0.39 6.94 13.39
C THR A 123 -0.42 6.15 14.69
N GLY A 124 -1.36 6.48 15.58
CA GLY A 124 -1.48 5.93 16.94
C GLY A 124 -2.18 4.56 17.01
N HIS A 125 -1.83 3.60 16.12
CA HIS A 125 -2.34 2.23 16.24
C HIS A 125 -1.55 1.47 17.31
N THR A 126 -2.28 0.73 18.16
CA THR A 126 -1.77 0.07 19.37
C THR A 126 -1.72 -1.46 19.23
N ALA A 127 -1.19 -2.15 20.23
CA ALA A 127 -1.26 -3.60 20.36
C ALA A 127 -2.71 -4.11 20.42
N ASP A 128 -3.60 -3.33 21.05
CA ASP A 128 -5.03 -3.64 21.10
C ASP A 128 -5.64 -3.59 19.69
N ASP A 129 -5.32 -2.58 18.86
CA ASP A 129 -5.77 -2.49 17.47
C ASP A 129 -5.20 -3.65 16.63
N GLN A 130 -3.99 -4.11 16.92
CA GLN A 130 -3.38 -5.24 16.25
C GLN A 130 -4.17 -6.52 16.52
N ALA A 131 -4.46 -6.83 17.80
CA ALA A 131 -5.26 -7.98 18.17
C ALA A 131 -6.68 -7.92 17.58
N GLU A 132 -7.37 -6.77 17.68
CA GLU A 132 -8.67 -6.55 17.03
C GLU A 132 -8.59 -6.91 15.52
N THR A 133 -7.55 -6.44 14.83
CA THR A 133 -7.36 -6.68 13.39
C THR A 133 -7.13 -8.16 13.06
N VAL A 134 -6.35 -8.86 13.86
CA VAL A 134 -6.08 -10.30 13.68
C VAL A 134 -7.38 -11.09 13.85
N LEU A 135 -8.13 -10.84 14.91
CA LEU A 135 -9.37 -11.55 15.20
C LEU A 135 -10.48 -11.28 14.18
N MET A 136 -10.64 -10.01 13.74
CA MET A 136 -11.57 -9.68 12.65
C MET A 136 -11.25 -10.43 11.36
N ARG A 137 -9.97 -10.62 11.06
CA ARG A 137 -9.54 -11.34 9.85
C ARG A 137 -9.72 -12.84 10.02
N HIS A 138 -9.43 -13.35 11.20
CA HIS A 138 -9.67 -14.76 11.54
C HIS A 138 -11.15 -15.12 11.40
N ALA A 139 -12.05 -14.30 11.96
CA ALA A 139 -13.49 -14.53 11.89
C ALA A 139 -14.07 -14.55 10.47
N ARG A 140 -13.40 -13.90 9.50
CA ARG A 140 -13.83 -13.85 8.08
C ARG A 140 -13.39 -15.08 7.26
N ASP A 141 -12.46 -15.87 7.77
CA ASP A 141 -11.90 -17.04 7.08
C ASP A 141 -12.62 -18.37 7.43
N ASP A 142 -13.93 -18.31 7.72
CA ASP A 142 -14.87 -19.42 7.86
C ASP A 142 -14.36 -20.64 8.68
N GLY A 143 -13.71 -20.39 9.83
CA GLY A 143 -13.39 -21.43 10.80
C GLY A 143 -12.29 -22.42 10.39
N ARG A 144 -11.45 -22.09 9.42
CA ARG A 144 -10.21 -22.83 9.14
C ARG A 144 -9.28 -22.73 10.34
N GLU A 145 -8.65 -23.84 10.73
CA GLU A 145 -7.69 -23.84 11.83
C GLU A 145 -6.55 -22.84 11.57
N PHE A 146 -6.04 -22.21 12.62
CA PHE A 146 -4.92 -21.24 12.53
C PHE A 146 -3.72 -21.78 11.75
N ALA A 147 -3.47 -23.09 11.82
CA ALA A 147 -2.37 -23.76 11.11
C ALA A 147 -2.57 -23.82 9.58
N GLU A 148 -3.83 -23.84 9.08
CA GLU A 148 -4.15 -23.83 7.65
C GLU A 148 -4.20 -22.41 7.08
N MET A 149 -4.32 -21.43 7.96
CA MET A 149 -4.38 -20.01 7.65
C MET A 149 -2.99 -19.37 7.50
N ALA A 150 -1.98 -20.06 7.00
CA ALA A 150 -0.72 -19.44 6.57
C ALA A 150 -1.01 -18.26 5.62
N GLY A 151 -1.91 -17.38 6.05
CA GLY A 151 -2.56 -16.33 5.31
C GLY A 151 -1.99 -14.98 5.67
N ARG A 152 -1.75 -14.15 4.64
CA ARG A 152 -1.34 -12.75 4.71
C ARG A 152 -2.21 -11.92 5.67
N GLY A 153 -3.42 -12.39 5.97
CA GLY A 153 -4.38 -11.75 6.86
C GLY A 153 -3.95 -11.69 8.32
N LEU A 154 -3.43 -12.80 8.86
CA LEU A 154 -3.07 -12.92 10.26
C LEU A 154 -1.84 -12.09 10.68
N ALA A 155 -1.00 -11.66 9.73
CA ALA A 155 0.11 -10.76 10.00
C ALA A 155 -0.32 -9.41 10.61
N GLY A 156 -1.62 -9.15 10.71
CA GLY A 156 -2.13 -7.91 11.26
C GLY A 156 -1.72 -6.68 10.42
N MET A 157 -1.54 -5.55 11.10
CA MET A 157 -1.06 -4.31 10.48
C MET A 157 0.47 -4.31 10.41
N ALA A 158 1.02 -3.86 9.28
CA ALA A 158 2.45 -3.67 9.14
C ALA A 158 2.95 -2.48 9.97
N PRO A 159 4.16 -2.56 10.56
CA PRO A 159 4.78 -1.44 11.30
C PRO A 159 4.93 -0.20 10.42
N ALA A 160 5.23 -0.38 9.13
CA ALA A 160 5.26 0.67 8.13
C ALA A 160 4.46 0.26 6.89
N THR A 161 3.87 1.22 6.21
CA THR A 161 3.16 1.04 4.94
C THR A 161 3.49 2.24 4.05
N LEU A 162 4.01 2.00 2.86
CA LEU A 162 4.19 3.05 1.88
C LEU A 162 2.83 3.36 1.22
N TYR A 163 2.46 4.62 1.19
CA TYR A 163 1.24 5.13 0.59
C TYR A 163 1.56 5.87 -0.72
N ASP A 164 0.83 5.54 -1.78
CA ASP A 164 0.99 6.11 -3.12
C ASP A 164 2.44 6.14 -3.64
N TRP A 165 3.26 5.21 -3.18
CA TRP A 165 4.69 5.13 -3.54
C TRP A 165 5.52 6.36 -3.12
N ARG A 166 5.03 7.17 -2.16
CA ARG A 166 5.61 8.45 -1.74
C ARG A 166 5.84 8.55 -0.24
N GLU A 167 4.78 8.43 0.59
CA GLU A 167 4.84 8.69 2.02
C GLU A 167 4.82 7.39 2.84
N TRP A 168 5.68 7.32 3.83
CA TRP A 168 5.66 6.24 4.80
C TRP A 168 4.67 6.51 5.93
N ILE A 169 3.72 5.60 6.14
CA ILE A 169 2.82 5.56 7.29
C ILE A 169 3.41 4.59 8.30
N VAL A 170 3.92 5.11 9.42
CA VAL A 170 4.56 4.34 10.49
C VAL A 170 3.67 4.23 11.71
N ARG A 171 3.73 3.11 12.41
CA ARG A 171 2.91 2.76 13.57
C ARG A 171 3.80 2.37 14.76
N PRO A 172 4.41 3.34 15.45
CA PRO A 172 5.38 3.03 16.51
C PRO A 172 4.76 2.36 17.73
N LEU A 173 3.45 2.52 17.93
CA LEU A 173 2.73 2.01 19.12
C LEU A 173 2.14 0.60 18.96
N LEU A 174 2.44 -0.13 17.87
CA LEU A 174 1.88 -1.47 17.61
C LEU A 174 2.24 -2.52 18.69
N GLY A 175 3.30 -2.31 19.45
CA GLY A 175 3.68 -3.13 20.61
C GLY A 175 3.21 -2.58 21.96
N THR A 176 2.52 -1.42 21.97
CA THR A 176 2.14 -0.74 23.21
C THR A 176 0.65 -0.88 23.47
N ARG A 177 0.29 -1.25 24.71
CA ARG A 177 -1.10 -1.40 25.14
C ARG A 177 -1.76 0.00 25.31
N ARG A 178 -3.03 0.10 24.91
CA ARG A 178 -3.84 1.31 25.09
C ARG A 178 -3.91 1.78 26.55
N SER A 179 -3.96 0.85 27.49
CA SER A 179 -3.95 1.17 28.92
C SER A 179 -2.70 1.96 29.31
N ALA A 180 -1.52 1.54 28.89
CA ALA A 180 -0.26 2.23 29.18
C ALA A 180 -0.23 3.65 28.61
N LEU A 181 -0.82 3.87 27.43
CA LEU A 181 -0.95 5.21 26.83
C LEU A 181 -1.91 6.11 27.62
N ARG A 182 -3.02 5.56 28.10
CA ARG A 182 -3.96 6.28 28.97
C ARG A 182 -3.33 6.64 30.32
N ASP A 183 -2.52 5.75 30.89
CA ASP A 183 -1.78 6.02 32.12
C ASP A 183 -0.72 7.09 31.91
N PHE A 184 -0.04 7.11 30.77
CA PHE A 184 0.84 8.20 30.39
C PHE A 184 0.08 9.53 30.32
N LEU A 185 -1.05 9.62 29.63
CA LEU A 185 -1.84 10.84 29.52
C LEU A 185 -2.37 11.35 30.86
N ARG A 186 -2.76 10.44 31.77
CA ARG A 186 -3.17 10.80 33.14
C ARG A 186 -2.02 11.45 33.93
N ARG A 187 -0.80 10.90 33.80
CA ARG A 187 0.40 11.50 34.42
C ARG A 187 0.74 12.88 33.86
N GLU A 188 0.54 13.06 32.56
CA GLU A 188 0.71 14.34 31.87
C GLU A 188 -0.44 15.33 32.14
N HIS A 189 -1.48 14.93 32.87
CA HIS A 189 -2.72 15.71 33.10
C HIS A 189 -3.40 16.16 31.79
N VAL A 190 -3.37 15.29 30.77
CA VAL A 190 -3.97 15.54 29.46
C VAL A 190 -5.22 14.70 29.28
N GLY A 191 -6.35 15.35 29.02
CA GLY A 191 -7.60 14.71 28.65
C GLY A 191 -7.61 14.27 27.18
N TRP A 192 -8.53 13.39 26.84
CA TRP A 192 -8.77 12.92 25.47
C TRP A 192 -10.27 12.80 25.19
N ALA A 193 -10.65 12.73 23.92
CA ALA A 193 -12.02 12.47 23.51
C ALA A 193 -12.25 10.95 23.42
N ASP A 194 -13.33 10.47 24.01
CA ASP A 194 -13.84 9.11 23.80
C ASP A 194 -14.98 9.20 22.77
N ASP A 195 -14.73 8.69 21.55
CA ASP A 195 -15.70 8.67 20.47
C ASP A 195 -16.84 7.67 20.80
N PRO A 196 -18.10 8.11 20.89
CA PRO A 196 -19.24 7.23 21.19
C PRO A 196 -19.41 6.08 20.16
N THR A 197 -18.97 6.26 18.92
CA THR A 197 -19.04 5.20 17.91
C THR A 197 -18.07 4.04 18.18
N ASN A 198 -17.11 4.22 19.08
CA ASN A 198 -16.19 3.15 19.49
C ASN A 198 -16.84 2.06 20.35
N ILE A 199 -18.05 2.29 20.86
CA ILE A 199 -18.83 1.33 21.66
C ILE A 199 -20.08 0.84 20.93
N ASP A 200 -20.35 1.34 19.72
CA ASP A 200 -21.51 0.92 18.93
C ASP A 200 -21.29 -0.47 18.30
N GLU A 201 -21.91 -1.48 18.91
CA GLU A 201 -21.80 -2.89 18.49
C GLU A 201 -22.51 -3.19 17.15
N ALA A 202 -23.16 -2.22 16.51
CA ALA A 202 -23.58 -2.34 15.11
C ALA A 202 -22.39 -2.55 14.18
N PHE A 203 -21.21 -2.08 14.58
CA PHE A 203 -19.97 -2.26 13.82
C PHE A 203 -19.17 -3.47 14.33
N GLU A 204 -18.46 -4.16 13.42
CA GLU A 204 -17.67 -5.35 13.71
C GLU A 204 -16.57 -5.09 14.75
N ARG A 205 -15.85 -3.98 14.62
CA ARG A 205 -14.70 -3.66 15.47
C ARG A 205 -15.05 -3.42 16.94
N PRO A 206 -16.10 -2.67 17.31
CA PRO A 206 -16.61 -2.58 18.69
C PRO A 206 -17.00 -3.93 19.26
N ARG A 207 -17.65 -4.84 18.51
CA ARG A 207 -17.99 -6.19 18.97
C ARG A 207 -16.74 -7.00 19.32
N VAL A 208 -15.73 -6.99 18.45
CA VAL A 208 -14.45 -7.69 18.72
C VAL A 208 -13.73 -7.07 19.92
N ARG A 209 -13.78 -5.77 20.08
CA ARG A 209 -13.21 -5.06 21.24
C ARG A 209 -13.92 -5.45 22.55
N ALA A 210 -15.25 -5.54 22.54
CA ALA A 210 -16.03 -5.98 23.71
C ALA A 210 -15.69 -7.45 24.07
N ALA A 211 -15.56 -8.33 23.09
CA ALA A 211 -15.12 -9.70 23.30
C ALA A 211 -13.70 -9.77 23.93
N LEU A 212 -12.76 -8.98 23.40
CA LEU A 212 -11.39 -8.91 23.92
C LEU A 212 -11.29 -8.31 25.32
N ALA A 213 -12.21 -7.44 25.70
CA ALA A 213 -12.20 -6.83 27.05
C ALA A 213 -12.45 -7.86 28.19
N GLY A 214 -13.06 -9.01 27.85
CA GLY A 214 -13.26 -10.13 28.80
C GLY A 214 -12.15 -11.15 28.81
N GLU A 215 -11.18 -11.06 27.88
CA GLU A 215 -10.12 -12.06 27.73
C GLU A 215 -8.91 -11.79 28.64
N SER A 216 -8.17 -12.86 28.91
CA SER A 216 -6.95 -12.78 29.72
C SER A 216 -5.81 -12.05 29.02
N ALA A 217 -4.83 -11.59 29.80
CA ALA A 217 -3.60 -11.02 29.27
C ALA A 217 -2.85 -12.02 28.37
N ASP A 218 -2.85 -13.29 28.74
CA ASP A 218 -2.20 -14.39 28.01
C ASP A 218 -2.84 -14.61 26.63
N TYR A 219 -4.17 -14.49 26.53
CA TYR A 219 -4.89 -14.58 25.26
C TYR A 219 -4.46 -13.47 24.30
N MET A 220 -4.37 -12.25 24.81
CA MET A 220 -3.90 -11.10 24.05
C MET A 220 -2.46 -11.29 23.57
N GLU A 221 -1.56 -11.73 24.46
CA GLU A 221 -0.17 -11.99 24.12
C GLU A 221 -0.02 -13.11 23.09
N GLY A 222 -0.78 -14.19 23.24
CA GLY A 222 -0.86 -15.27 22.25
C GLY A 222 -1.30 -14.79 20.87
N THR A 223 -2.31 -13.91 20.83
CA THR A 223 -2.79 -13.31 19.57
C THR A 223 -1.70 -12.44 18.90
N LEU A 224 -0.97 -11.66 19.67
CA LEU A 224 0.13 -10.82 19.15
C LEU A 224 1.33 -11.68 18.69
N MET A 225 1.65 -12.77 19.40
CA MET A 225 2.67 -13.73 18.97
C MET A 225 2.31 -14.37 17.62
N LEU A 226 1.06 -14.80 17.44
CA LEU A 226 0.57 -15.34 16.17
C LEU A 226 0.70 -14.32 15.03
N ALA A 227 0.36 -13.05 15.30
CA ALA A 227 0.55 -11.98 14.32
C ALA A 227 2.03 -11.81 13.93
N GLY A 228 2.94 -11.91 14.90
CA GLY A 228 4.39 -11.84 14.67
C GLY A 228 4.91 -13.00 13.82
N GLN A 229 4.46 -14.22 14.10
CA GLN A 229 4.81 -15.41 13.31
C GLN A 229 4.28 -15.31 11.87
N ALA A 230 3.00 -14.97 11.69
CA ALA A 230 2.41 -14.77 10.37
C ALA A 230 3.09 -13.64 9.58
N ALA A 231 3.55 -12.59 10.27
CA ALA A 231 4.33 -11.52 9.65
C ALA A 231 5.72 -12.00 9.18
N ALA A 232 6.38 -12.86 9.96
CA ALA A 232 7.66 -13.47 9.57
C ALA A 232 7.50 -14.41 8.37
N GLU A 233 6.50 -15.30 8.40
CA GLU A 233 6.18 -16.19 7.28
C GLU A 233 5.85 -15.41 6.00
N ARG A 234 5.08 -14.33 6.11
CA ARG A 234 4.75 -13.47 4.97
C ARG A 234 5.99 -12.83 4.35
N ARG A 235 6.94 -12.36 5.18
CA ARG A 235 8.21 -11.83 4.69
C ARG A 235 9.05 -12.92 4.00
N GLN A 236 9.14 -14.10 4.58
CA GLN A 236 9.87 -15.24 4.00
C GLN A 236 9.27 -15.66 2.66
N LEU A 237 7.96 -15.81 2.59
CA LEU A 237 7.24 -16.10 1.35
C LEU A 237 7.49 -15.02 0.29
N GLY A 238 7.46 -13.74 0.71
CA GLY A 238 7.77 -12.60 -0.14
C GLY A 238 9.20 -12.62 -0.67
N ALA A 239 10.18 -12.97 0.17
CA ALA A 239 11.58 -13.10 -0.22
C ALA A 239 11.77 -14.23 -1.25
N GLY A 240 11.13 -15.40 -1.04
CA GLY A 240 11.14 -16.49 -2.00
C GLY A 240 10.51 -16.11 -3.34
N ALA A 241 9.38 -15.40 -3.31
CA ALA A 241 8.75 -14.91 -4.54
C ALA A 241 9.63 -13.89 -5.29
N ALA A 242 10.30 -12.99 -4.56
CA ALA A 242 11.23 -12.02 -5.12
C ALA A 242 12.43 -12.70 -5.81
N ASP A 243 13.04 -13.69 -5.17
CA ASP A 243 14.13 -14.48 -5.77
C ASP A 243 13.69 -15.14 -7.09
N LEU A 244 12.51 -15.77 -7.09
CA LEU A 244 11.98 -16.40 -8.29
C LEU A 244 11.71 -15.38 -9.41
N ILE A 245 11.18 -14.20 -9.09
CA ILE A 245 10.97 -13.13 -10.08
C ILE A 245 12.29 -12.65 -10.66
N HIS A 246 13.33 -12.43 -9.84
CA HIS A 246 14.64 -11.99 -10.29
C HIS A 246 15.32 -13.03 -11.19
N ARG A 247 15.23 -14.30 -10.84
CA ARG A 247 15.92 -15.39 -11.58
C ARG A 247 15.24 -15.75 -12.88
N PHE A 248 13.93 -15.72 -12.91
CA PHE A 248 13.13 -16.31 -14.00
C PHE A 248 12.25 -15.30 -14.74
N GLY A 249 12.11 -14.08 -14.25
CA GLY A 249 11.34 -13.01 -14.86
C GLY A 249 12.17 -12.17 -15.84
N SER A 250 11.58 -11.76 -16.94
CA SER A 250 12.13 -10.78 -17.88
C SER A 250 11.01 -9.99 -18.56
N GLN A 251 11.34 -8.81 -19.07
CA GLN A 251 10.42 -7.96 -19.85
C GLN A 251 10.96 -7.76 -21.27
N PRO A 252 10.66 -8.69 -22.21
CA PRO A 252 11.20 -8.62 -23.57
C PRO A 252 10.61 -7.51 -24.42
N ALA A 253 9.48 -6.94 -24.01
CA ALA A 253 8.85 -5.78 -24.65
C ALA A 253 7.96 -5.04 -23.65
N ILE A 254 7.64 -3.79 -23.94
CA ILE A 254 6.72 -2.98 -23.13
C ILE A 254 5.38 -3.73 -22.99
N GLY A 255 4.90 -3.88 -21.76
CA GLY A 255 3.65 -4.56 -21.45
C GLY A 255 3.67 -6.09 -21.58
N LEU A 256 4.83 -6.69 -21.87
CA LEU A 256 5.01 -8.15 -21.99
C LEU A 256 6.01 -8.65 -20.95
N VAL A 257 5.54 -9.45 -19.99
CA VAL A 257 6.41 -10.18 -19.05
C VAL A 257 6.60 -11.60 -19.55
N ARG A 258 7.83 -12.10 -19.53
CA ARG A 258 8.18 -13.49 -19.82
C ARG A 258 8.72 -14.14 -18.55
N LEU A 259 8.21 -15.33 -18.25
CA LEU A 259 8.73 -16.20 -17.20
C LEU A 259 9.40 -17.42 -17.84
N ASP A 260 10.60 -17.76 -17.32
CA ASP A 260 11.23 -19.03 -17.65
C ASP A 260 10.41 -20.17 -17.02
N PRO A 261 10.11 -21.25 -17.77
CA PRO A 261 9.38 -22.40 -17.23
C PRO A 261 10.02 -23.05 -16.00
N CYS A 262 11.33 -22.87 -15.78
CA CYS A 262 12.01 -23.35 -14.59
C CYS A 262 11.42 -22.78 -13.29
N LEU A 263 10.75 -21.64 -13.34
CA LEU A 263 10.01 -21.10 -12.19
C LEU A 263 8.99 -22.09 -11.62
N LEU A 264 8.38 -22.94 -12.47
CA LEU A 264 7.36 -23.89 -12.05
C LEU A 264 7.90 -25.04 -11.17
N SER A 265 9.21 -25.27 -11.20
CA SER A 265 9.90 -26.34 -10.45
C SER A 265 10.98 -25.82 -9.48
N ALA A 266 11.25 -24.52 -9.50
CA ALA A 266 12.26 -23.92 -8.65
C ALA A 266 11.67 -23.46 -7.31
N GLY A 267 12.38 -23.68 -6.21
CA GLY A 267 12.03 -23.19 -4.89
C GLY A 267 10.74 -23.82 -4.32
N GLU A 268 10.16 -23.09 -3.37
CA GLU A 268 8.91 -23.48 -2.72
C GLU A 268 7.71 -23.13 -3.64
N GLU A 269 6.79 -24.10 -3.85
CA GLU A 269 5.61 -23.91 -4.71
C GLU A 269 4.73 -22.71 -4.26
N ARG A 270 4.55 -22.54 -2.95
CA ARG A 270 3.81 -21.40 -2.41
C ARG A 270 4.42 -20.06 -2.82
N ALA A 271 5.75 -19.95 -2.83
CA ALA A 271 6.46 -18.76 -3.29
C ALA A 271 6.30 -18.53 -4.81
N ALA A 272 6.33 -19.60 -5.61
CA ALA A 272 6.12 -19.52 -7.05
C ALA A 272 4.67 -19.11 -7.40
N VAL A 273 3.68 -19.67 -6.72
CA VAL A 273 2.27 -19.24 -6.84
C VAL A 273 2.11 -17.79 -6.43
N TYR A 274 2.76 -17.36 -5.33
CA TYR A 274 2.70 -15.98 -4.88
C TYR A 274 3.35 -15.01 -5.88
N ALA A 275 4.50 -15.35 -6.44
CA ALA A 275 5.14 -14.61 -7.52
C ALA A 275 4.20 -14.47 -8.74
N LEU A 276 3.59 -15.57 -9.17
CA LEU A 276 2.63 -15.57 -10.27
C LEU A 276 1.43 -14.65 -9.99
N ARG A 277 0.87 -14.69 -8.79
CA ARG A 277 -0.26 -13.83 -8.39
C ARG A 277 0.08 -12.34 -8.47
N ILE A 278 1.27 -11.95 -8.00
CA ILE A 278 1.71 -10.55 -8.06
C ILE A 278 1.89 -10.11 -9.51
N LEU A 279 2.52 -10.94 -10.34
CA LEU A 279 2.75 -10.64 -11.75
C LEU A 279 1.44 -10.58 -12.55
N LEU A 280 0.47 -11.46 -12.26
CA LEU A 280 -0.86 -11.40 -12.86
C LEU A 280 -1.58 -10.10 -12.49
N ALA A 281 -1.59 -9.73 -11.22
CA ALA A 281 -2.22 -8.49 -10.77
C ALA A 281 -1.55 -7.25 -11.39
N THR A 282 -0.22 -7.24 -11.44
CA THR A 282 0.56 -6.13 -12.02
C THR A 282 0.30 -5.98 -13.52
N THR A 283 0.38 -7.08 -14.27
CA THR A 283 0.14 -7.07 -15.71
C THR A 283 -1.31 -6.73 -16.05
N GLY A 284 -2.26 -7.18 -15.25
CA GLY A 284 -3.69 -6.89 -15.41
C GLY A 284 -4.14 -5.53 -14.91
N GLY A 285 -3.30 -4.82 -14.15
CA GLY A 285 -3.66 -3.52 -13.53
C GLY A 285 -4.70 -3.66 -12.43
N ILE A 286 -4.62 -4.72 -11.62
CA ILE A 286 -5.59 -5.01 -10.56
C ILE A 286 -4.97 -4.74 -9.19
N ALA A 287 -5.66 -3.93 -8.38
CA ALA A 287 -5.20 -3.51 -7.05
C ALA A 287 -5.14 -4.66 -6.02
N PHE A 288 -5.75 -5.80 -6.31
CA PHE A 288 -5.81 -6.96 -5.43
C PHE A 288 -5.20 -8.18 -6.13
N LEU A 289 -4.58 -9.05 -5.34
CA LEU A 289 -4.09 -10.33 -5.86
C LEU A 289 -5.27 -11.20 -6.32
N PRO A 290 -5.09 -11.97 -7.41
CA PRO A 290 -6.06 -12.99 -7.81
C PRO A 290 -6.36 -13.95 -6.66
N ASP A 291 -7.53 -14.56 -6.70
CA ASP A 291 -7.93 -15.60 -5.76
C ASP A 291 -6.89 -16.71 -5.69
N GLN A 292 -6.65 -17.23 -4.47
CA GLN A 292 -5.61 -18.22 -4.19
C GLN A 292 -5.86 -19.52 -4.98
N ALA A 293 -7.05 -20.12 -4.82
CA ALA A 293 -7.38 -21.41 -5.41
C ALA A 293 -7.34 -21.35 -6.94
N ARG A 294 -7.83 -20.25 -7.54
CA ARG A 294 -7.75 -20.04 -9.00
C ARG A 294 -6.31 -19.91 -9.49
N SER A 295 -5.45 -19.30 -8.70
CA SER A 295 -4.04 -19.12 -9.03
C SER A 295 -3.27 -20.44 -8.92
N GLU A 296 -3.54 -21.24 -7.91
CA GLU A 296 -3.01 -22.60 -7.75
C GLU A 296 -3.47 -23.53 -8.86
N ALA A 297 -4.75 -23.49 -9.23
CA ALA A 297 -5.26 -24.23 -10.36
C ALA A 297 -4.61 -23.84 -11.69
N LEU A 298 -4.37 -22.54 -11.90
CA LEU A 298 -3.62 -22.05 -13.07
C LEU A 298 -2.18 -22.54 -13.04
N PHE A 299 -1.51 -22.46 -11.89
CA PHE A 299 -0.14 -22.93 -11.71
C PHE A 299 -0.01 -24.44 -12.00
N GLY A 300 -0.93 -25.26 -11.48
CA GLY A 300 -0.99 -26.69 -11.78
C GLY A 300 -1.17 -27.00 -13.28
N LYS A 301 -2.02 -26.22 -13.98
CA LYS A 301 -2.17 -26.35 -15.44
C LYS A 301 -0.91 -25.96 -16.19
N LEU A 302 -0.18 -24.94 -15.75
CA LEU A 302 1.10 -24.54 -16.34
C LEU A 302 2.16 -25.65 -16.20
N LYS A 303 2.18 -26.34 -15.05
CA LYS A 303 3.05 -27.52 -14.82
C LYS A 303 2.69 -28.70 -15.74
N ALA A 304 1.41 -28.86 -16.06
CA ALA A 304 0.93 -29.95 -16.91
C ALA A 304 1.24 -29.73 -18.40
N GLY A 305 1.53 -28.50 -18.85
CA GLY A 305 1.87 -28.25 -20.26
C GLY A 305 1.49 -26.87 -20.78
N PHE A 306 1.48 -26.77 -22.12
CA PHE A 306 1.16 -25.52 -22.80
C PHE A 306 -0.32 -25.18 -22.69
N LEU A 307 -0.59 -23.92 -22.42
CA LEU A 307 -1.96 -23.40 -22.33
C LEU A 307 -2.03 -21.91 -22.70
N CYS A 308 -3.24 -21.47 -23.04
CA CYS A 308 -3.60 -20.07 -23.09
C CYS A 308 -4.81 -19.85 -22.17
N ALA A 309 -4.68 -18.99 -21.16
CA ALA A 309 -5.73 -18.73 -20.18
C ALA A 309 -5.76 -17.23 -19.82
N THR A 310 -6.85 -16.78 -19.19
CA THR A 310 -6.98 -15.42 -18.68
C THR A 310 -7.32 -15.45 -17.19
N LEU A 311 -6.55 -14.72 -16.39
CA LEU A 311 -6.84 -14.50 -14.96
C LEU A 311 -6.45 -13.05 -14.58
N SER A 312 -7.31 -12.39 -13.84
CA SER A 312 -7.09 -10.99 -13.39
C SER A 312 -6.73 -10.05 -14.54
N ARG A 313 -7.49 -10.07 -15.63
CA ARG A 313 -7.28 -9.26 -16.84
C ARG A 313 -5.93 -9.52 -17.54
N THR A 314 -5.20 -10.57 -17.15
CA THR A 314 -3.92 -10.96 -17.74
C THR A 314 -4.11 -12.23 -18.55
N VAL A 315 -3.71 -12.20 -19.82
CA VAL A 315 -3.57 -13.37 -20.66
C VAL A 315 -2.24 -14.04 -20.34
N VAL A 316 -2.32 -15.31 -19.97
CA VAL A 316 -1.18 -16.21 -19.74
C VAL A 316 -1.06 -17.12 -20.95
N ASP A 317 0.04 -17.01 -21.68
CA ASP A 317 0.30 -17.78 -22.90
C ASP A 317 1.57 -18.61 -22.70
N SER A 318 1.43 -19.89 -22.37
CA SER A 318 2.55 -20.84 -22.17
C SER A 318 2.93 -21.51 -23.47
N ARG A 319 4.18 -21.32 -23.88
CA ARG A 319 4.76 -21.82 -25.12
C ARG A 319 6.12 -22.46 -24.86
N ARG A 320 6.71 -23.08 -25.90
CA ARG A 320 8.08 -23.63 -25.83
C ARG A 320 9.13 -22.57 -25.46
N ALA A 321 8.92 -21.30 -25.88
CA ALA A 321 9.85 -20.19 -25.62
C ALA A 321 9.71 -19.56 -24.22
N GLY A 322 8.70 -19.94 -23.43
CA GLY A 322 8.44 -19.40 -22.09
C GLY A 322 6.96 -19.21 -21.80
N ILE A 323 6.67 -18.71 -20.60
CA ILE A 323 5.33 -18.31 -20.17
C ILE A 323 5.23 -16.81 -20.30
N PHE A 324 4.30 -16.32 -21.10
CA PHE A 324 4.14 -14.90 -21.42
C PHE A 324 2.89 -14.34 -20.76
N LEU A 325 3.05 -13.21 -20.06
CA LEU A 325 1.97 -12.48 -19.41
C LEU A 325 1.79 -11.13 -20.13
N ARG A 326 0.57 -10.83 -20.54
CA ARG A 326 0.20 -9.56 -21.14
C ARG A 326 -1.20 -9.13 -20.75
N ARG A 327 -1.47 -7.83 -20.81
CA ARG A 327 -2.83 -7.32 -20.57
C ARG A 327 -3.82 -7.83 -21.61
N GLU A 328 -4.99 -8.27 -21.16
CA GLU A 328 -6.13 -8.60 -22.03
C GLU A 328 -6.66 -7.32 -22.71
N MET A 329 -7.03 -7.41 -23.98
CA MET A 329 -7.58 -6.25 -24.71
C MET A 329 -8.99 -5.85 -24.28
N ARG A 330 -9.70 -6.78 -23.62
CA ARG A 330 -11.04 -6.52 -23.12
C ARG A 330 -11.02 -5.57 -21.94
N GLY A 331 -11.97 -4.60 -21.91
CA GLY A 331 -12.14 -3.69 -20.77
C GLY A 331 -10.97 -2.71 -20.57
N LEU A 332 -10.26 -2.35 -21.62
CA LEU A 332 -9.32 -1.22 -21.61
C LEU A 332 -10.08 0.09 -21.47
N PRO A 333 -9.47 1.14 -20.87
CA PRO A 333 -10.09 2.44 -20.78
C PRO A 333 -10.46 3.01 -22.16
N ALA A 334 -11.59 3.71 -22.25
CA ALA A 334 -11.91 4.52 -23.41
C ALA A 334 -10.97 5.71 -23.54
N ALA A 335 -10.94 6.33 -24.72
CA ALA A 335 -10.19 7.56 -24.96
C ALA A 335 -10.69 8.66 -23.99
N ALA A 336 -9.79 9.31 -23.31
CA ALA A 336 -10.06 10.38 -22.35
C ALA A 336 -9.00 11.48 -22.46
N ALA A 337 -9.33 12.69 -21.99
CA ALA A 337 -8.33 13.76 -21.86
C ALA A 337 -7.19 13.31 -20.93
N VAL A 338 -5.96 13.71 -21.25
CA VAL A 338 -4.82 13.50 -20.37
C VAL A 338 -5.00 14.36 -19.13
N ILE A 339 -4.97 13.73 -17.96
CA ILE A 339 -5.05 14.40 -16.66
C ILE A 339 -3.77 14.06 -15.90
N ASP A 340 -3.14 15.09 -15.33
CA ASP A 340 -1.94 14.92 -14.51
C ASP A 340 -2.20 14.12 -13.25
N ASP A 341 -1.18 13.42 -12.77
CA ASP A 341 -1.16 12.62 -11.54
C ASP A 341 -2.29 11.58 -11.47
N THR A 342 -2.62 10.93 -12.59
CA THR A 342 -3.73 9.97 -12.67
C THR A 342 -3.28 8.55 -13.05
N PRO A 343 -3.90 7.50 -12.48
CA PRO A 343 -3.67 6.13 -12.92
C PRO A 343 -4.40 5.83 -14.23
N TRP A 344 -3.72 5.19 -15.17
CA TRP A 344 -4.31 4.66 -16.39
C TRP A 344 -4.31 3.13 -16.36
N ASP A 345 -5.49 2.52 -16.50
CA ASP A 345 -5.73 1.07 -16.48
C ASP A 345 -5.16 0.34 -15.26
N GLY A 346 -4.78 1.08 -14.18
CA GLY A 346 -4.11 0.54 -13.00
C GLY A 346 -2.67 0.05 -13.24
N ARG A 347 -2.13 0.22 -14.46
CA ARG A 347 -0.79 -0.25 -14.86
C ARG A 347 0.20 0.87 -15.07
N ARG A 348 -0.28 2.07 -15.32
CA ARG A 348 0.55 3.25 -15.60
C ARG A 348 0.10 4.41 -14.72
N HIS A 349 1.04 5.22 -14.32
CA HIS A 349 0.81 6.52 -13.71
C HIS A 349 1.15 7.60 -14.73
N ILE A 350 0.20 8.45 -15.02
CA ILE A 350 0.34 9.51 -16.06
C ILE A 350 0.76 10.80 -15.38
N THR A 351 1.84 11.40 -15.88
CA THR A 351 2.32 12.70 -15.44
C THR A 351 2.37 13.66 -16.64
N LEU A 352 1.87 14.87 -16.45
CA LEU A 352 1.86 15.93 -17.46
C LEU A 352 3.02 16.89 -17.18
N ASN A 353 4.03 16.90 -18.03
CA ASN A 353 5.20 17.77 -17.90
C ASN A 353 5.01 19.14 -18.57
N ASP A 354 4.04 19.26 -19.48
CA ASP A 354 3.73 20.50 -20.18
C ASP A 354 2.25 20.50 -20.59
N SER A 355 1.60 21.67 -20.50
CA SER A 355 0.15 21.85 -20.72
C SER A 355 -0.22 22.06 -22.22
N SER A 356 0.61 21.67 -23.16
CA SER A 356 0.42 21.92 -24.59
C SER A 356 -0.55 20.94 -25.24
N GLY A 357 -1.79 21.38 -25.43
CA GLY A 357 -2.73 20.83 -26.40
C GLY A 357 -3.79 19.88 -25.87
N ALA A 358 -4.89 19.73 -26.60
CA ALA A 358 -5.97 18.79 -26.33
C ALA A 358 -5.54 17.37 -26.72
N LEU A 359 -4.68 16.74 -25.89
CA LEU A 359 -4.25 15.36 -26.06
C LEU A 359 -5.25 14.42 -25.38
N LEU A 360 -5.55 13.32 -26.05
CA LEU A 360 -6.27 12.20 -25.50
C LEU A 360 -5.29 11.05 -25.18
N ILE A 361 -5.59 10.29 -24.15
CA ILE A 361 -4.94 9.03 -23.83
C ILE A 361 -5.91 7.89 -24.10
N ALA A 362 -5.47 6.90 -24.85
CA ALA A 362 -6.24 5.72 -25.19
C ALA A 362 -5.31 4.52 -25.43
N PRO A 363 -5.81 3.28 -25.52
CA PRO A 363 -4.99 2.15 -25.92
C PRO A 363 -4.32 2.38 -27.27
N PHE A 364 -3.07 1.93 -27.43
CA PHE A 364 -2.31 2.03 -28.67
C PHE A 364 -3.03 1.34 -29.84
N GLY A 365 -3.71 0.24 -29.54
CA GLY A 365 -4.55 -0.48 -30.50
C GLY A 365 -3.78 -1.39 -31.44
N ALA A 366 -4.47 -2.43 -31.95
CA ALA A 366 -3.87 -3.45 -32.79
C ALA A 366 -3.38 -2.91 -34.14
N GLY A 367 -4.06 -1.89 -34.69
CA GLY A 367 -3.69 -1.26 -35.96
C GLY A 367 -2.34 -0.53 -35.90
N ALA A 368 -2.12 0.27 -34.87
CA ALA A 368 -0.87 0.96 -34.65
C ALA A 368 0.28 -0.01 -34.30
N ALA A 369 0.01 -1.00 -33.44
CA ALA A 369 0.99 -2.01 -33.06
C ALA A 369 1.51 -2.87 -34.25
N LYS A 370 0.73 -3.06 -35.30
CA LYS A 370 1.18 -3.78 -36.49
C LYS A 370 2.26 -3.04 -37.29
N ARG A 371 2.34 -1.72 -37.18
CA ARG A 371 3.30 -0.88 -37.91
C ARG A 371 4.70 -0.86 -37.27
N LEU A 372 4.82 -1.34 -36.04
CA LEU A 372 6.10 -1.41 -35.34
C LEU A 372 6.93 -2.61 -35.82
N ALA A 373 8.22 -2.38 -36.00
CA ALA A 373 9.17 -3.41 -36.35
C ALA A 373 9.22 -4.53 -35.32
N PRO A 374 9.48 -5.80 -35.70
CA PRO A 374 9.69 -6.87 -34.75
C PRO A 374 10.92 -6.59 -33.89
N GLY A 375 10.77 -6.78 -32.57
CA GLY A 375 11.86 -6.72 -31.61
C GLY A 375 12.75 -7.97 -31.69
N GLU A 376 13.54 -8.22 -30.64
CA GLU A 376 14.53 -9.30 -30.57
C GLU A 376 14.04 -10.69 -31.02
N GLU A 377 14.94 -11.42 -31.67
CA GLU A 377 14.69 -12.73 -32.36
C GLU A 377 14.07 -13.83 -31.49
N LYS A 378 14.17 -13.74 -30.14
CA LYS A 378 13.72 -14.80 -29.22
C LYS A 378 12.25 -14.70 -28.76
N THR A 379 11.58 -13.56 -29.00
CA THR A 379 10.19 -13.33 -28.55
C THR A 379 9.25 -13.28 -29.75
N PRO A 380 8.16 -14.07 -29.76
CA PRO A 380 7.22 -14.05 -30.88
C PRO A 380 6.65 -12.65 -31.18
N PRO A 381 6.83 -12.11 -32.38
CA PRO A 381 6.38 -10.75 -32.74
C PRO A 381 4.87 -10.52 -32.53
N SER A 382 4.07 -11.58 -32.63
CA SER A 382 2.63 -11.54 -32.35
C SER A 382 2.32 -11.21 -30.90
N LEU A 383 3.12 -11.72 -29.96
CA LEU A 383 2.94 -11.45 -28.53
C LEU A 383 3.37 -10.02 -28.17
N MET A 384 4.49 -9.56 -28.74
CA MET A 384 4.95 -8.17 -28.54
C MET A 384 3.90 -7.17 -29.04
N ARG A 385 3.38 -7.39 -30.26
CA ARG A 385 2.31 -6.55 -30.81
C ARG A 385 1.05 -6.58 -29.99
N ALA A 386 0.65 -7.76 -29.50
CA ALA A 386 -0.53 -7.90 -28.66
C ALA A 386 -0.38 -7.21 -27.29
N ALA A 387 0.80 -7.26 -26.68
CA ALA A 387 1.10 -6.55 -25.45
C ALA A 387 1.09 -5.03 -25.64
N LEU A 388 1.79 -4.57 -26.69
CA LEU A 388 1.90 -3.16 -27.03
C LEU A 388 0.55 -2.54 -27.37
N ALA A 389 -0.34 -3.28 -28.05
CA ALA A 389 -1.68 -2.81 -28.38
C ALA A 389 -2.52 -2.40 -27.14
N ALA A 390 -2.20 -2.95 -25.98
CA ALA A 390 -2.86 -2.63 -24.71
C ALA A 390 -2.19 -1.50 -23.92
N GLU A 391 -1.06 -0.95 -24.39
CA GLU A 391 -0.36 0.14 -23.71
C GLU A 391 -1.03 1.50 -24.02
N PRO A 392 -0.87 2.51 -23.12
CA PRO A 392 -1.38 3.85 -23.37
C PRO A 392 -0.64 4.49 -24.53
N ALA A 393 -1.39 5.19 -25.37
CA ALA A 393 -0.85 6.03 -26.43
C ALA A 393 -1.53 7.40 -26.40
N LEU A 394 -0.85 8.38 -26.95
CA LEU A 394 -1.37 9.73 -27.13
C LEU A 394 -2.05 9.83 -28.49
N TRP A 395 -3.20 10.49 -28.48
CA TRP A 395 -4.05 10.65 -29.66
C TRP A 395 -4.43 12.13 -29.82
N GLN A 396 -4.50 12.58 -31.05
CA GLN A 396 -4.98 13.93 -31.40
C GLN A 396 -5.78 13.87 -32.70
N ALA A 397 -6.95 14.47 -32.72
CA ALA A 397 -7.84 14.54 -33.91
C ALA A 397 -8.12 13.16 -34.58
N GLY A 398 -8.07 12.07 -33.83
CA GLY A 398 -8.28 10.71 -34.35
C GLY A 398 -7.01 9.98 -34.78
N ASP A 399 -5.87 10.66 -34.80
CA ASP A 399 -4.58 10.09 -35.17
C ASP A 399 -3.79 9.65 -33.93
N CYS A 400 -3.20 8.44 -33.97
CA CYS A 400 -2.30 7.94 -32.96
C CYS A 400 -0.91 8.56 -33.14
N LEU A 401 -0.49 9.37 -32.18
CA LEU A 401 0.81 10.04 -32.19
C LEU A 401 1.96 9.11 -31.74
N GLY A 402 1.68 8.08 -30.94
CA GLY A 402 2.67 7.15 -30.40
C GLY A 402 2.57 6.99 -28.88
N LEU A 403 3.55 6.28 -28.31
CA LEU A 403 3.61 6.06 -26.85
C LEU A 403 4.13 7.32 -26.13
N PRO A 404 3.66 7.61 -24.91
CA PRO A 404 4.21 8.68 -24.09
C PRO A 404 5.74 8.54 -23.95
N GLY A 405 6.46 9.66 -24.12
CA GLY A 405 7.91 9.70 -23.98
C GLY A 405 8.72 9.29 -25.21
N GLU A 406 8.14 8.67 -26.25
CA GLU A 406 8.89 8.17 -27.43
C GLU A 406 9.48 9.27 -28.34
N SER A 407 8.89 10.45 -28.36
CA SER A 407 9.38 11.57 -29.18
C SER A 407 9.40 12.87 -28.40
N ARG A 408 10.11 13.89 -28.94
CA ARG A 408 10.19 15.21 -28.30
C ARG A 408 8.79 15.85 -28.13
N ALA A 409 7.88 15.64 -29.09
CA ALA A 409 6.51 16.11 -29.01
C ALA A 409 5.68 15.35 -27.97
N LEU A 410 6.04 14.11 -27.66
CA LEU A 410 5.36 13.23 -26.71
C LEU A 410 5.99 13.26 -25.31
N LYS A 411 7.07 14.01 -25.11
CA LYS A 411 7.71 14.22 -23.78
C LYS A 411 6.89 15.06 -22.82
N ALA A 412 5.86 15.74 -23.32
CA ALA A 412 4.89 16.46 -22.50
C ALA A 412 4.12 15.52 -21.54
N VAL A 413 4.00 14.24 -21.89
CA VAL A 413 3.29 13.23 -21.11
C VAL A 413 4.24 12.06 -20.82
N GLU A 414 4.31 11.66 -19.56
CA GLU A 414 5.03 10.48 -19.12
C GLU A 414 4.03 9.41 -18.63
N ALA A 415 4.29 8.14 -18.93
CA ALA A 415 3.49 7.01 -18.46
C ALA A 415 4.39 6.00 -17.74
N ARG A 416 4.55 6.15 -16.43
CA ARG A 416 5.40 5.28 -15.60
C ARG A 416 4.69 3.98 -15.25
N PRO A 417 5.38 2.82 -15.31
CA PRO A 417 4.82 1.55 -14.83
C PRO A 417 4.48 1.60 -13.35
N VAL A 418 3.44 0.86 -12.96
CA VAL A 418 2.95 0.77 -11.58
C VAL A 418 2.86 -0.69 -11.16
N VAL A 419 3.32 -1.01 -9.97
CA VAL A 419 3.13 -2.33 -9.35
C VAL A 419 1.73 -2.38 -8.74
N ALA A 420 0.72 -2.67 -9.57
CA ALA A 420 -0.70 -2.47 -9.28
C ALA A 420 -1.18 -2.98 -7.90
N PRO A 421 -0.85 -4.20 -7.43
CA PRO A 421 -1.33 -4.68 -6.13
C PRO A 421 -0.72 -3.94 -4.94
N PHE A 422 0.32 -3.14 -5.15
CA PHE A 422 1.02 -2.37 -4.12
C PHE A 422 1.00 -0.86 -4.37
N ALA A 423 0.36 -0.41 -5.44
CA ALA A 423 0.39 0.99 -5.87
C ALA A 423 -0.13 1.96 -4.81
N ARG A 424 -1.26 1.62 -4.18
CA ARG A 424 -1.89 2.48 -3.17
C ARG A 424 -1.33 2.26 -1.78
N PHE A 425 -1.14 1.00 -1.38
CA PHE A 425 -0.62 0.62 -0.06
C PHE A 425 0.37 -0.54 -0.22
N LEU A 426 1.62 -0.28 0.10
CA LEU A 426 2.66 -1.31 0.17
C LEU A 426 3.04 -1.55 1.62
N PRO A 427 2.54 -2.61 2.27
CA PRO A 427 2.97 -2.99 3.61
C PRO A 427 4.45 -3.38 3.62
N SER A 428 5.18 -3.04 4.69
CA SER A 428 6.60 -3.40 4.84
C SER A 428 6.88 -4.90 4.81
N PHE A 429 5.87 -5.74 4.97
CA PHE A 429 5.98 -7.20 4.79
C PHE A 429 6.23 -7.61 3.33
N ASP A 430 5.78 -6.81 2.35
CA ASP A 430 5.78 -7.14 0.92
C ASP A 430 6.84 -6.36 0.12
N LEU A 431 7.83 -5.78 0.79
CA LEU A 431 8.85 -4.96 0.12
C LEU A 431 9.70 -5.75 -0.88
N ALA A 432 10.11 -6.96 -0.52
CA ALA A 432 10.95 -7.78 -1.39
C ALA A 432 10.26 -8.07 -2.74
N PRO A 433 9.04 -8.63 -2.80
CA PRO A 433 8.38 -8.88 -4.08
C PRO A 433 7.98 -7.58 -4.80
N ALA A 434 7.64 -6.50 -4.09
CA ALA A 434 7.34 -5.22 -4.72
C ALA A 434 8.56 -4.63 -5.43
N ARG A 435 9.76 -4.70 -4.81
CA ARG A 435 11.03 -4.27 -5.41
C ARG A 435 11.40 -5.12 -6.62
N ALA A 436 11.24 -6.45 -6.52
CA ALA A 436 11.52 -7.37 -7.62
C ALA A 436 10.65 -7.07 -8.85
N VAL A 437 9.35 -6.86 -8.64
CA VAL A 437 8.44 -6.51 -9.75
C VAL A 437 8.70 -5.10 -10.27
N ALA A 438 8.96 -4.12 -9.40
CA ALA A 438 9.31 -2.76 -9.82
C ALA A 438 10.54 -2.76 -10.74
N GLY A 439 11.60 -3.47 -10.35
CA GLY A 439 12.80 -3.64 -11.18
C GLY A 439 12.51 -4.36 -12.50
N LEU A 440 11.68 -5.40 -12.48
CA LEU A 440 11.30 -6.15 -13.68
C LEU A 440 10.57 -5.31 -14.73
N ILE A 441 9.62 -4.45 -14.29
CA ILE A 441 8.78 -3.66 -15.22
C ILE A 441 9.29 -2.24 -15.44
N GLY A 442 10.43 -1.86 -14.87
CA GLY A 442 10.96 -0.49 -14.94
C GLY A 442 10.11 0.55 -14.20
N ALA A 443 9.41 0.16 -13.13
CA ALA A 443 8.71 1.09 -12.25
C ALA A 443 9.70 1.87 -11.36
N ALA A 444 9.23 2.96 -10.76
CA ALA A 444 10.01 3.72 -9.78
C ALA A 444 10.49 2.81 -8.64
N PRO A 445 11.73 2.99 -8.15
CA PRO A 445 12.23 2.21 -7.02
C PRO A 445 11.39 2.48 -5.77
N VAL A 446 11.24 1.45 -4.94
CA VAL A 446 10.58 1.61 -3.63
C VAL A 446 11.46 2.50 -2.75
N PRO A 447 10.93 3.62 -2.21
CA PRO A 447 11.67 4.46 -1.27
C PRO A 447 12.25 3.67 -0.09
N SER A 448 13.37 4.13 0.44
CA SER A 448 13.99 3.52 1.63
C SER A 448 13.02 3.52 2.80
N LEU A 449 13.05 2.45 3.61
CA LEU A 449 12.29 2.41 4.86
C LEU A 449 12.76 3.55 5.79
N PRO A 450 11.84 4.21 6.49
CA PRO A 450 12.19 5.28 7.44
C PRO A 450 12.67 4.71 8.79
N PHE A 451 13.48 3.64 8.75
CA PHE A 451 14.04 3.01 9.94
C PHE A 451 15.56 3.03 9.85
N SER A 452 16.22 3.63 10.85
CA SER A 452 17.67 3.60 11.01
C SER A 452 18.13 2.18 11.38
N GLY A 453 19.17 1.68 10.72
CA GLY A 453 19.81 0.40 11.04
C GLY A 453 19.23 -0.84 10.35
N HIS A 454 18.24 -0.71 9.47
CA HIS A 454 17.89 -1.79 8.56
C HIS A 454 18.71 -1.67 7.27
N SER A 455 19.91 -2.26 7.29
CA SER A 455 20.57 -2.67 6.07
C SER A 455 19.59 -3.52 5.28
N ALA A 456 19.44 -3.19 4.00
CA ALA A 456 18.67 -4.00 3.07
C ALA A 456 19.21 -5.42 3.09
N GLY A 457 18.48 -6.35 3.71
CA GLY A 457 18.63 -7.78 3.55
C GLY A 457 17.55 -8.25 2.57
#